data_5e2b301fb1eedae0056d36958bc056be
#
_entry.id   5e2b301fb1eedae0056d36958bc056be
#
_cell.length_a   1.000
_cell.length_b   1.000
_cell.length_c   1.000
_cell.angle_alpha   90.00
_cell.angle_beta   90.00
_cell.angle_gamma   90.00
#
_symmetry.space_group_name_H-M   'P 1'
#
loop_
_entity.id
_entity.type
_entity.pdbx_description
1 polymer ?
#
loop_
_entity_poly.entity_id
_entity_poly.type
_entity_poly.pdbx_seq_one_letter_code
_entity_poly.pdbx_strand_id
1 'polypeptide(L)'
;EYADKCNLSESYFRKIFRETIGMSPIQYRNELRFAEADRLYLLYRNIGRVAEEVGFCDEVFFTKLYKKRFGTSIKHNAKLV
;
A
#
# COMPACT_ATOMS: atom_id res chain seq x y z
N GLU A 1 9.23 -14.00 -8.93
CA GLU A 1 9.34 -12.85 -8.07
C GLU A 1 10.66 -12.83 -7.32
N TYR A 2 10.71 -12.08 -6.22
CA TYR A 2 11.95 -11.91 -5.48
C TYR A 2 12.51 -13.21 -4.94
N ALA A 3 11.66 -14.02 -4.34
CA ALA A 3 12.10 -15.28 -3.75
C ALA A 3 12.68 -16.22 -4.80
N ASP A 4 12.03 -16.27 -5.96
CA ASP A 4 12.49 -17.13 -7.05
C ASP A 4 13.87 -16.70 -7.55
N LYS A 5 14.06 -15.41 -7.70
CA LYS A 5 15.32 -14.87 -8.18
C LYS A 5 16.47 -15.13 -7.23
N CYS A 6 16.18 -15.13 -5.93
CA CYS A 6 17.18 -15.33 -4.91
C CYS A 6 17.33 -16.78 -4.50
N ASN A 7 16.55 -17.67 -5.10
CA ASN A 7 16.60 -19.09 -4.80
C ASN A 7 16.28 -19.40 -3.35
N LEU A 8 15.47 -18.55 -2.72
CA LEU A 8 15.07 -18.71 -1.32
C LEU A 8 13.65 -19.20 -1.25
N SER A 9 13.30 -19.90 -0.17
CA SER A 9 11.92 -20.24 0.07
C SER A 9 11.15 -18.96 0.38
N GLU A 10 9.86 -18.98 0.09
CA GLU A 10 9.02 -17.80 0.34
C GLU A 10 8.99 -17.45 1.82
N SER A 11 8.92 -18.47 2.69
CA SER A 11 8.89 -18.23 4.14
C SER A 11 10.19 -17.59 4.62
N TYR A 12 11.32 -18.09 4.13
CA TYR A 12 12.61 -17.56 4.52
C TYR A 12 12.78 -16.11 4.03
N PHE A 13 12.38 -15.85 2.81
CA PHE A 13 12.43 -14.51 2.25
C PHE A 13 11.60 -13.54 3.09
N ARG A 14 10.38 -13.94 3.47
CA ARG A 14 9.52 -13.08 4.27
C ARG A 14 10.12 -12.79 5.64
N LYS A 15 10.77 -13.79 6.23
CA LYS A 15 11.40 -13.62 7.53
C LYS A 15 12.53 -12.60 7.46
N ILE A 16 13.40 -12.74 6.48
CA ILE A 16 14.53 -11.82 6.32
C ILE A 16 14.04 -10.43 5.97
N PHE A 17 13.04 -10.34 5.10
CA PHE A 17 12.50 -9.04 4.72
C PHE A 17 11.94 -8.32 5.94
N ARG A 18 11.19 -9.04 6.76
CA ARG A 18 10.60 -8.44 7.96
C ARG A 18 11.69 -8.00 8.95
N GLU A 19 12.73 -8.80 9.12
CA GLU A 19 13.81 -8.46 10.04
C GLU A 19 14.61 -7.26 9.56
N THR A 20 14.76 -7.12 8.26
CA THR A 20 15.52 -6.02 7.68
C THR A 20 14.71 -4.74 7.53
N ILE A 21 13.49 -4.86 7.05
CA ILE A 21 12.64 -3.70 6.72
C ILE A 21 11.69 -3.37 7.88
N GLY A 22 11.33 -4.37 8.69
CA GLY A 22 10.42 -4.15 9.80
C GLY A 22 8.96 -4.47 9.47
N MET A 23 8.69 -4.93 8.26
CA MET A 23 7.34 -5.31 7.86
C MET A 23 7.41 -6.34 6.75
N SER A 24 6.31 -7.06 6.51
CA SER A 24 6.27 -8.06 5.45
C SER A 24 6.32 -7.38 4.07
N PRO A 25 6.70 -8.14 3.02
CA PRO A 25 6.72 -7.57 1.66
C PRO A 25 5.37 -7.00 1.23
N ILE A 26 4.27 -7.66 1.62
CA ILE A 26 2.95 -7.19 1.25
C ILE A 26 2.65 -5.86 1.96
N GLN A 27 2.98 -5.78 3.25
CA GLN A 27 2.78 -4.54 3.99
C GLN A 27 3.63 -3.42 3.41
N TYR A 28 4.87 -3.72 3.07
CA TYR A 28 5.76 -2.72 2.49
C TYR A 28 5.22 -2.20 1.17
N ARG A 29 4.74 -3.11 0.32
CA ARG A 29 4.16 -2.72 -0.97
C ARG A 29 2.93 -1.84 -0.76
N ASN A 30 2.09 -2.18 0.21
CA ASN A 30 0.91 -1.37 0.48
C ASN A 30 1.29 0.01 0.99
N GLU A 31 2.35 0.11 1.80
CA GLU A 31 2.81 1.42 2.26
C GLU A 31 3.24 2.29 1.09
N LEU A 32 3.93 1.72 0.12
CA LEU A 32 4.32 2.47 -1.08
C LEU A 32 3.10 2.89 -1.88
N ARG A 33 2.10 2.01 -1.98
CA ARG A 33 0.88 2.33 -2.70
C ARG A 33 0.09 3.43 -1.99
N PHE A 34 0.05 3.40 -0.67
CA PHE A 34 -0.65 4.43 0.08
C PHE A 34 0.05 5.79 -0.07
N ALA A 35 1.37 5.81 -0.06
CA ALA A 35 2.11 7.06 -0.25
C ALA A 35 1.82 7.64 -1.63
N GLU A 36 1.81 6.79 -2.65
CA GLU A 36 1.50 7.24 -3.99
C GLU A 36 0.05 7.69 -4.09
N ALA A 37 -0.86 6.98 -3.39
CA ALA A 37 -2.26 7.34 -3.39
C ALA A 37 -2.50 8.73 -2.80
N ASP A 38 -1.78 9.07 -1.72
CA ASP A 38 -1.90 10.39 -1.13
C ASP A 38 -1.56 11.48 -2.14
N ARG A 39 -0.47 11.27 -2.89
CA ARG A 39 -0.04 12.22 -3.91
C ARG A 39 -1.07 12.31 -5.05
N LEU A 40 -1.54 11.17 -5.52
CA LEU A 40 -2.48 11.15 -6.63
C LEU A 40 -3.85 11.71 -6.24
N TYR A 41 -4.25 11.52 -5.00
CA TYR A 41 -5.53 12.05 -4.58
C TYR A 41 -5.55 13.58 -4.65
N LEU A 42 -4.44 14.22 -4.34
CA LEU A 42 -4.35 15.66 -4.44
C LEU A 42 -4.50 16.13 -5.88
N LEU A 43 -4.11 15.28 -6.84
CA LEU A 43 -4.24 15.61 -8.25
C LEU A 43 -5.64 15.31 -8.79
N TYR A 44 -6.14 14.13 -8.52
CA TYR A 44 -7.38 13.66 -9.14
C TYR A 44 -8.64 13.95 -8.33
N ARG A 45 -8.51 14.00 -7.00
CA ARG A 45 -9.67 14.18 -6.11
C ARG A 45 -10.75 13.14 -6.36
N ASN A 46 -10.35 11.95 -6.79
CA ASN A 46 -11.26 10.85 -7.12
C ASN A 46 -10.66 9.56 -6.57
N ILE A 47 -11.30 9.00 -5.54
CA ILE A 47 -10.79 7.81 -4.86
C ILE A 47 -10.75 6.60 -5.79
N GLY A 48 -11.78 6.44 -6.62
CA GLY A 48 -11.81 5.32 -7.56
C GLY A 48 -10.65 5.36 -8.53
N ARG A 49 -10.35 6.54 -9.06
CA ARG A 49 -9.22 6.71 -9.97
C ARG A 49 -7.91 6.43 -9.26
N VAL A 50 -7.77 6.94 -8.05
CA VAL A 50 -6.54 6.73 -7.26
C VAL A 50 -6.33 5.26 -6.98
N ALA A 51 -7.36 4.54 -6.54
CA ALA A 51 -7.25 3.13 -6.25
C ALA A 51 -6.81 2.34 -7.47
N GLU A 52 -7.39 2.67 -8.62
CA GLU A 52 -7.03 2.01 -9.87
C GLU A 52 -5.57 2.28 -10.25
N GLU A 53 -5.15 3.52 -10.14
CA GLU A 53 -3.79 3.90 -10.53
C GLU A 53 -2.73 3.26 -9.66
N VAL A 54 -3.01 3.08 -8.37
CA VAL A 54 -2.01 2.47 -7.49
C VAL A 54 -2.11 0.95 -7.45
N GLY A 55 -3.01 0.35 -8.22
CA GLY A 55 -3.03 -1.09 -8.37
C GLY A 55 -4.03 -1.85 -7.52
N PHE A 56 -4.99 -1.17 -6.92
CA PHE A 56 -6.08 -1.85 -6.24
C PHE A 56 -7.22 -2.04 -7.23
N CYS A 57 -7.84 -3.22 -7.17
CA CYS A 57 -8.91 -3.52 -8.12
C CYS A 57 -10.28 -3.03 -7.65
N ASP A 58 -10.40 -2.54 -6.43
CA ASP A 58 -11.66 -2.14 -5.85
C ASP A 58 -11.47 -0.94 -4.96
N GLU A 59 -12.25 0.11 -5.21
CA GLU A 59 -12.22 1.33 -4.42
C GLU A 59 -12.60 1.07 -2.98
N VAL A 60 -13.58 0.22 -2.74
CA VAL A 60 -14.04 -0.10 -1.38
C VAL A 60 -12.94 -0.80 -0.61
N PHE A 61 -12.28 -1.76 -1.24
CA PHE A 61 -11.20 -2.49 -0.61
C PHE A 61 -10.03 -1.56 -0.27
N PHE A 62 -9.69 -0.69 -1.19
CA PHE A 62 -8.62 0.30 -0.96
C PHE A 62 -8.97 1.19 0.23
N THR A 63 -10.20 1.70 0.27
CA THR A 63 -10.64 2.59 1.32
C THR A 63 -10.58 1.90 2.69
N LYS A 64 -11.00 0.65 2.75
CA LYS A 64 -10.97 -0.10 4.00
C LYS A 64 -9.54 -0.32 4.48
N LEU A 65 -8.63 -0.69 3.59
CA LEU A 65 -7.23 -0.89 3.96
C LEU A 65 -6.58 0.41 4.40
N TYR A 66 -6.84 1.48 3.68
CA TYR A 66 -6.28 2.78 4.00
C TYR A 66 -6.74 3.23 5.39
N LYS A 67 -8.04 3.11 5.65
CA LYS A 67 -8.58 3.52 6.94
C LYS A 67 -8.05 2.65 8.07
N LYS A 68 -7.88 1.36 7.82
CA LYS A 68 -7.32 0.45 8.81
C LYS A 68 -5.87 0.83 9.13
N ARG A 69 -5.12 1.23 8.12
CA ARG A 69 -3.70 1.55 8.29
C ARG A 69 -3.48 2.90 8.97
N PHE A 70 -4.26 3.90 8.61
CA PHE A 70 -4.05 5.28 9.07
C PHE A 70 -5.10 5.78 10.06
N GLY A 71 -6.17 5.03 10.26
CA GLY A 71 -7.22 5.44 11.17
C GLY A 71 -8.25 6.41 10.60
N THR A 72 -7.98 6.96 9.43
CA THR A 72 -8.89 7.90 8.76
C THR A 72 -8.87 7.64 7.26
N SER A 73 -9.88 8.18 6.56
CA SER A 73 -9.93 8.03 5.11
C SER A 73 -8.90 8.93 4.44
N ILE A 74 -8.56 8.61 3.20
CA ILE A 74 -7.63 9.43 2.43
C ILE A 74 -8.20 10.84 2.21
N LYS A 75 -9.51 10.95 2.06
CA LYS A 75 -10.15 12.24 1.90
C LYS A 75 -9.96 13.10 3.14
N HIS A 76 -10.07 12.49 4.31
CA HIS A 76 -9.88 13.21 5.56
C HIS A 76 -8.43 13.65 5.72
N ASN A 77 -7.49 12.76 5.44
CA ASN A 77 -6.08 13.09 5.53
C ASN A 77 -5.70 14.22 4.58
N ALA A 78 -6.29 14.23 3.39
CA ALA A 78 -6.00 15.27 2.41
C ALA A 78 -6.45 16.65 2.89
N LYS A 79 -7.50 16.69 3.71
CA LYS A 79 -7.97 17.96 4.25
C LYS A 79 -7.06 18.53 5.33
N LEU A 80 -6.25 17.66 5.95
CA LEU A 80 -5.35 18.10 7.02
C LEU A 80 -4.02 18.64 6.48
N VAL A 81 -3.78 18.46 5.21
CA VAL A 81 -2.52 18.90 4.56
C VAL A 81 -2.63 20.31 3.90
#